data_7e34e8ec1f4b87e8f65504014ee4c8b2
#
_entry.id   7e34e8ec1f4b87e8f65504014ee4c8b2
#
_cell.length_a   1.000
_cell.length_b   1.000
_cell.length_c   1.000
_cell.angle_alpha   90.00
_cell.angle_beta   90.00
_cell.angle_gamma   90.00
#
_symmetry.space_group_name_H-M   'P 1'
#
loop_
_entity.id
_entity.type
_entity.pdbx_description
1 polymer ?
#
loop_
_entity_poly.entity_id
_entity_poly.type
_entity_poly.pdbx_seq_one_letter_code
_entity_poly.pdbx_strand_id
1 'polypeptide(L)'
;MTGCSSAAPVAKFDQVKVAIPVACQEPEPARPQMPTDQLPADVDVDAYVQAAEAEIHRREGYEIQLRQALANCKQPITAADAAIKN
;
A
#
# COMPACT_ATOMS: atom_id res chain seq x y z
N MET A 1 -50.11 -22.85 -27.99
CA MET A 1 -49.71 -22.36 -27.76
C MET A 1 -49.01 -22.16 -27.25
N THR A 2 -48.34 -21.91 -27.05
CA THR A 2 -47.66 -21.65 -26.77
C THR A 2 -47.00 -21.15 -26.00
N GLY A 3 -46.52 -21.19 -25.56
CA GLY A 3 -45.80 -20.88 -24.87
C GLY A 3 -45.13 -20.25 -24.38
N CYS A 4 -44.95 -19.90 -24.18
CA CYS A 4 -44.35 -19.17 -23.71
C CYS A 4 -43.53 -19.14 -22.94
N SER A 5 -42.90 -19.40 -22.95
CA SER A 5 -42.07 -19.39 -22.33
C SER A 5 -41.35 -18.69 -22.00
N SER A 6 -41.34 -18.13 -22.06
CA SER A 6 -40.81 -17.38 -21.61
C SER A 6 -40.12 -17.39 -20.67
N ALA A 7 -39.44 -17.84 -20.85
CA ALA A 7 -38.53 -17.94 -20.09
C ALA A 7 -38.22 -16.82 -19.37
N ALA A 8 -38.55 -16.86 -18.37
CA ALA A 8 -38.22 -15.92 -17.53
C ALA A 8 -36.81 -15.71 -17.62
N PRO A 9 -36.48 -14.66 -17.91
CA PRO A 9 -35.20 -14.34 -17.88
C PRO A 9 -34.67 -14.56 -16.60
N VAL A 10 -33.93 -15.41 -16.60
CA VAL A 10 -33.25 -15.71 -15.52
C VAL A 10 -32.54 -14.53 -15.09
N ALA A 11 -32.86 -14.14 -14.00
CA ALA A 11 -32.16 -13.12 -13.43
C ALA A 11 -30.72 -13.49 -13.46
N LYS A 12 -30.06 -12.92 -14.31
CA LYS A 12 -28.69 -13.08 -14.25
C LYS A 12 -28.20 -12.33 -13.11
N PHE A 13 -27.88 -13.04 -12.13
CA PHE A 13 -27.22 -12.41 -11.08
C PHE A 13 -25.83 -12.13 -11.58
N ASP A 14 -25.66 -11.01 -12.07
CA ASP A 14 -24.34 -10.56 -12.26
C ASP A 14 -23.72 -10.54 -10.90
N GLN A 15 -22.82 -11.40 -10.71
CA GLN A 15 -22.02 -11.31 -9.55
C GLN A 15 -21.26 -10.04 -9.61
N VAL A 16 -21.79 -9.05 -9.03
CA VAL A 16 -21.04 -7.82 -8.87
C VAL A 16 -19.97 -8.15 -7.87
N LYS A 17 -18.77 -8.20 -8.36
CA LYS A 17 -17.67 -8.35 -7.43
C LYS A 17 -17.54 -7.05 -6.69
N VAL A 18 -18.15 -6.97 -5.56
CA VAL A 18 -17.92 -5.85 -4.69
C VAL A 18 -16.64 -6.13 -3.96
N ALA A 19 -15.67 -5.30 -4.22
CA ALA A 19 -14.44 -5.42 -3.47
C ALA A 19 -14.74 -5.03 -2.04
N ILE A 20 -14.69 -5.99 -1.16
CA ILE A 20 -14.84 -5.73 0.25
C ILE A 20 -13.50 -5.22 0.74
N PRO A 21 -13.43 -4.00 1.23
CA PRO A 21 -12.16 -3.48 1.71
C PRO A 21 -11.73 -4.28 2.92
N VAL A 22 -10.56 -4.87 2.81
CA VAL A 22 -9.95 -5.61 3.91
C VAL A 22 -8.82 -4.77 4.44
N ALA A 23 -8.79 -4.59 5.75
CA ALA A 23 -7.71 -3.83 6.36
C ALA A 23 -6.39 -4.54 6.13
N CYS A 24 -5.39 -3.79 5.73
CA CYS A 24 -4.07 -4.33 5.54
C CYS A 24 -3.42 -4.59 6.89
N GLN A 25 -2.89 -5.79 7.08
CA GLN A 25 -2.22 -6.17 8.31
C GLN A 25 -0.73 -5.96 8.26
N GLU A 26 -0.23 -5.37 7.19
CA GLU A 26 1.20 -5.12 7.07
C GLU A 26 1.65 -4.10 8.10
N PRO A 27 2.68 -4.40 8.88
CA PRO A 27 3.15 -3.45 9.88
C PRO A 27 3.76 -2.23 9.21
N GLU A 28 3.48 -1.07 9.76
CA GLU A 28 4.03 0.16 9.27
C GLU A 28 5.50 0.26 9.68
N PRO A 29 6.41 0.51 8.73
CA PRO A 29 7.81 0.67 9.09
C PRO A 29 8.01 1.86 10.02
N ALA A 30 8.85 1.67 11.01
CA ALA A 30 9.14 2.74 11.96
C ALA A 30 9.96 3.83 11.29
N ARG A 31 9.60 5.07 11.57
CA ARG A 31 10.36 6.20 11.03
C ARG A 31 11.72 6.24 11.73
N PRO A 32 12.82 6.25 10.96
CA PRO A 32 14.13 6.31 11.59
C PRO A 32 14.38 7.69 12.21
N GLN A 33 15.28 7.73 13.16
CA GLN A 33 15.71 9.01 13.71
C GLN A 33 16.45 9.79 12.63
N MET A 34 16.12 11.04 12.51
CA MET A 34 16.73 11.89 11.51
C MET A 34 17.90 12.64 12.11
N PRO A 35 19.06 12.63 11.46
CA PRO A 35 20.24 13.28 12.03
C PRO A 35 20.05 14.76 12.32
N THR A 36 19.29 15.46 11.48
CA THR A 36 19.09 16.89 11.70
C THR A 36 18.27 17.20 12.93
N ASP A 37 17.40 16.26 13.36
CA ASP A 37 16.57 16.47 14.56
C ASP A 37 17.40 16.49 15.84
N GLN A 38 18.60 15.93 15.80
CA GLN A 38 19.46 15.83 16.97
C GLN A 38 20.53 16.93 17.05
N LEU A 39 20.53 17.83 16.08
CA LEU A 39 21.53 18.88 16.03
C LEU A 39 21.18 19.99 17.01
N PRO A 40 22.19 20.55 17.70
CA PRO A 40 21.94 21.73 18.52
C PRO A 40 21.67 22.96 17.64
N ALA A 41 21.02 23.95 18.22
CA ALA A 41 20.63 25.14 17.48
C ALA A 41 21.83 25.94 16.95
N ASP A 42 22.99 25.78 17.57
CA ASP A 42 24.18 26.53 17.20
C ASP A 42 25.16 25.72 16.37
N VAL A 43 24.69 24.66 15.70
CA VAL A 43 25.55 23.80 14.90
C VAL A 43 26.10 24.60 13.73
N ASP A 44 27.34 24.31 13.33
CA ASP A 44 27.93 24.98 12.18
C ASP A 44 27.40 24.40 10.88
N VAL A 45 27.64 25.13 9.78
CA VAL A 45 27.08 24.76 8.49
C VAL A 45 27.59 23.41 8.00
N ASP A 46 28.87 23.14 8.21
CA ASP A 46 29.45 21.89 7.74
C ASP A 46 28.83 20.69 8.44
N ALA A 47 28.64 20.78 9.74
CA ALA A 47 27.99 19.70 10.48
C ALA A 47 26.54 19.55 10.07
N TYR A 48 25.85 20.66 9.79
CA TYR A 48 24.46 20.58 9.31
C TYR A 48 24.38 19.88 7.95
N VAL A 49 25.31 20.25 7.03
CA VAL A 49 25.30 19.63 5.71
C VAL A 49 25.54 18.13 5.78
N GLN A 50 26.50 17.71 6.62
CA GLN A 50 26.76 16.27 6.80
C GLN A 50 25.54 15.55 7.35
N ALA A 51 24.88 16.15 8.32
CA ALA A 51 23.66 15.54 8.89
C ALA A 51 22.54 15.50 7.86
N ALA A 52 22.41 16.54 7.06
CA ALA A 52 21.39 16.59 6.02
C ALA A 52 21.62 15.51 4.96
N GLU A 53 22.86 15.30 4.55
CA GLU A 53 23.18 14.25 3.60
C GLU A 53 22.84 12.86 4.17
N ALA A 54 23.22 12.62 5.42
CA ALA A 54 22.88 11.36 6.07
C ALA A 54 21.37 11.20 6.17
N GLU A 55 20.66 12.27 6.43
CA GLU A 55 19.21 12.23 6.51
C GLU A 55 18.57 11.88 5.18
N ILE A 56 19.09 12.41 4.07
CA ILE A 56 18.59 12.09 2.75
C ILE A 56 18.66 10.59 2.50
N HIS A 57 19.80 9.97 2.84
CA HIS A 57 19.95 8.53 2.68
C HIS A 57 18.99 7.75 3.57
N ARG A 58 18.78 8.20 4.79
CA ARG A 58 17.84 7.54 5.68
C ARG A 58 16.40 7.67 5.19
N ARG A 59 16.05 8.82 4.64
CA ARG A 59 14.71 9.02 4.07
C ARG A 59 14.51 8.16 2.84
N GLU A 60 15.52 8.01 2.00
CA GLU A 60 15.42 7.13 0.86
C GLU A 60 15.20 5.67 1.29
N GLY A 61 15.95 5.21 2.29
CA GLY A 61 15.76 3.87 2.83
C GLY A 61 14.38 3.68 3.41
N TYR A 62 13.88 4.66 4.14
CA TYR A 62 12.55 4.61 4.72
C TYR A 62 11.48 4.59 3.63
N GLU A 63 11.67 5.37 2.57
CA GLU A 63 10.75 5.37 1.44
C GLU A 63 10.68 3.99 0.78
N ILE A 64 11.82 3.33 0.63
CA ILE A 64 11.85 1.98 0.08
C ILE A 64 11.06 1.02 0.96
N GLN A 65 11.22 1.12 2.28
CA GLN A 65 10.47 0.28 3.21
C GLN A 65 8.97 0.55 3.12
N LEU A 66 8.59 1.82 3.02
CA LEU A 66 7.17 2.17 2.90
C LEU A 66 6.58 1.64 1.60
N ARG A 67 7.33 1.74 0.50
CA ARG A 67 6.88 1.21 -0.78
C ARG A 67 6.72 -0.30 -0.74
N GLN A 68 7.65 -0.97 -0.06
CA GLN A 68 7.56 -2.42 0.09
C GLN A 68 6.35 -2.83 0.92
N ALA A 69 6.10 -2.11 2.01
CA ALA A 69 4.93 -2.38 2.84
C ALA A 69 3.64 -2.17 2.04
N LEU A 70 3.60 -1.12 1.23
CA LEU A 70 2.44 -0.87 0.38
C LEU A 70 2.26 -1.98 -0.66
N ALA A 71 3.34 -2.44 -1.26
CA ALA A 71 3.28 -3.53 -2.22
C ALA A 71 2.77 -4.81 -1.55
N ASN A 72 3.22 -5.07 -0.33
CA ASN A 72 2.75 -6.24 0.42
C ASN A 72 1.25 -6.14 0.71
N CYS A 73 0.75 -4.95 0.97
CA CYS A 73 -0.68 -4.75 1.18
C CYS A 73 -1.51 -5.09 -0.06
N LYS A 74 -0.95 -4.88 -1.23
CA LYS A 74 -1.68 -5.13 -2.48
C LYS A 74 -1.66 -6.60 -2.90
N GLN A 75 -0.66 -7.35 -2.49
CA GLN A 75 -0.51 -8.74 -2.91
C GLN A 75 -1.68 -9.64 -2.56
N PRO A 76 -2.23 -9.61 -1.34
CA PRO A 76 -3.35 -10.49 -1.01
C PRO A 76 -4.56 -10.26 -1.89
N ILE A 77 -4.84 -9.02 -2.27
CA ILE A 77 -5.96 -8.70 -3.14
C ILE A 77 -5.73 -9.30 -4.52
N THR A 78 -4.52 -9.17 -5.04
CA THR A 78 -4.17 -9.73 -6.34
C THR A 78 -4.25 -11.25 -6.33
N ALA A 79 -3.79 -11.88 -5.27
CA ALA A 79 -3.86 -13.33 -5.14
C ALA A 79 -5.30 -13.82 -5.08
N ALA A 80 -6.17 -13.11 -4.37
CA ALA A 80 -7.58 -13.45 -4.30
C ALA A 80 -8.25 -13.32 -5.67
N ASP A 81 -7.93 -12.29 -6.41
CA ASP A 81 -8.45 -12.13 -7.76
C ASP A 81 -7.99 -13.28 -8.67
N ALA A 82 -6.74 -13.66 -8.58
CA ALA A 82 -6.23 -14.76 -9.37
C ALA A 82 -6.94 -16.07 -9.03
N ALA A 83 -7.21 -16.32 -7.77
CA ALA A 83 -7.92 -17.50 -7.34
C ALA A 83 -9.34 -17.52 -7.87
N ILE A 84 -9.99 -16.38 -7.93
CA ILE A 84 -11.35 -16.30 -8.44
C ILE A 84 -11.41 -16.55 -9.94
N LYS A 85 -10.40 -16.14 -10.66
CA LYS A 85 -10.38 -16.30 -12.12
C LYS A 85 -10.14 -17.74 -12.57
N ASN A 86 -9.67 -18.58 -11.71
CA ASN A 86 -9.49 -19.98 -12.02
C ASN A 86 -10.74 -20.78 -11.67
#